data_403c481c1f958352ea61692c88aa7fd3
#
_entry.id   403c481c1f958352ea61692c88aa7fd3
#
_cell.length_a   1.000
_cell.length_b   1.000
_cell.length_c   1.000
_cell.angle_alpha   90.00
_cell.angle_beta   90.00
_cell.angle_gamma   90.00
#
_symmetry.space_group_name_H-M   'P 1'
#
loop_
_entity.id
_entity.type
_entity.pdbx_description
1 polymer ?
#
loop_
_entity_poly.entity_id
_entity_poly.type
_entity_poly.pdbx_seq_one_letter_code
_entity_poly.pdbx_strand_id
1 'polypeptide(L)'
;CPDFFELDGKAVVITSPQDMLPQGFEYHNGNGTLCLIGDYDEETDTFTERYNQSIDYGIDFYAPQTILTPDGRRVMIGWMQNWDTCVVRTPEDLWFGQMSLPRELSIKNGRLYQKPLRELEERRRDRVEYREVFVTDTINLEGIKGRKVDMEFTIRPADEQKPYHKFAVRFAQN
;
A
#
# COMPACT_ATOMS: atom_id res chain seq x y z
N CYS A 1 7.35 17.02 -1.47
CA CYS A 1 7.94 17.16 -0.13
C CYS A 1 8.43 15.82 0.33
N PRO A 2 9.73 15.63 0.59
CA PRO A 2 10.21 14.42 1.23
C PRO A 2 9.80 14.41 2.70
N ASP A 3 9.67 13.20 3.25
CA ASP A 3 9.48 12.95 4.67
C ASP A 3 10.69 12.13 5.16
N PHE A 4 11.41 12.63 6.17
CA PHE A 4 12.61 12.01 6.72
C PHE A 4 12.40 11.68 8.20
N PHE A 5 12.60 10.41 8.57
CA PHE A 5 12.39 9.95 9.93
C PHE A 5 13.20 8.68 10.25
N GLU A 6 13.31 8.39 11.53
CA GLU A 6 13.81 7.11 12.00
C GLU A 6 12.66 6.11 12.20
N LEU A 7 12.90 4.84 11.80
CA LEU A 7 11.99 3.72 12.00
C LEU A 7 12.77 2.43 12.20
N ASP A 8 12.52 1.74 13.32
CA ASP A 8 13.16 0.47 13.67
C ASP A 8 14.70 0.52 13.56
N GLY A 9 15.32 1.65 13.99
CA GLY A 9 16.76 1.88 13.98
C GLY A 9 17.36 2.12 12.58
N LYS A 10 16.54 2.51 11.62
CA LYS A 10 16.97 2.91 10.27
C LYS A 10 16.50 4.32 9.94
N ALA A 11 17.30 5.03 9.19
CA ALA A 11 16.88 6.27 8.56
C ALA A 11 16.05 5.97 7.32
N VAL A 12 14.91 6.64 7.20
CA VAL A 12 13.94 6.46 6.12
C VAL A 12 13.66 7.80 5.47
N VAL A 13 13.73 7.82 4.14
CA VAL A 13 13.28 8.94 3.30
C VAL A 13 12.12 8.46 2.44
N ILE A 14 10.98 9.11 2.57
CA ILE A 14 9.85 8.93 1.65
C ILE A 14 9.79 10.14 0.74
N THR A 15 9.78 9.92 -0.56
CA THR A 15 9.72 10.99 -1.56
C THR A 15 8.84 10.59 -2.74
N SER A 16 8.31 11.57 -3.43
CA SER A 16 7.43 11.35 -4.59
C SER A 16 8.06 11.99 -5.83
N PRO A 17 8.95 11.25 -6.51
CA PRO A 17 9.55 11.70 -7.74
C PRO A 17 8.53 11.79 -8.86
N GLN A 18 8.84 12.57 -9.89
CA GLN A 18 8.08 12.67 -11.11
C GLN A 18 8.89 12.05 -12.26
N ASP A 19 8.17 11.52 -13.24
CA ASP A 19 8.74 11.01 -14.49
C ASP A 19 9.80 9.90 -14.30
N MET A 20 9.65 9.07 -13.25
CA MET A 20 10.52 7.92 -13.07
C MET A 20 10.33 6.89 -14.17
N LEU A 21 11.45 6.33 -14.64
CA LEU A 21 11.40 5.23 -15.60
C LEU A 21 11.24 3.90 -14.86
N PRO A 22 10.43 2.97 -15.41
CA PRO A 22 10.26 1.63 -14.84
C PRO A 22 11.58 0.86 -14.71
N GLN A 23 11.73 0.13 -13.62
CA GLN A 23 12.87 -0.77 -13.37
C GLN A 23 12.33 -2.13 -12.86
N GLY A 24 12.31 -3.14 -13.72
CA GLY A 24 11.71 -4.43 -13.38
C GLY A 24 10.23 -4.30 -13.07
N PHE A 25 9.85 -4.55 -11.82
CA PHE A 25 8.48 -4.37 -11.33
C PHE A 25 8.27 -3.06 -10.55
N GLU A 26 9.32 -2.25 -10.40
CA GLU A 26 9.28 -1.00 -9.64
C GLU A 26 9.02 0.19 -10.57
N TYR A 27 8.44 1.25 -10.00
CA TYR A 27 8.31 2.59 -10.58
C TYR A 27 7.49 2.68 -11.87
N HIS A 28 6.58 1.75 -12.12
CA HIS A 28 5.76 1.74 -13.34
C HIS A 28 4.84 2.96 -13.48
N ASN A 29 4.57 3.62 -12.39
CA ASN A 29 3.65 4.76 -12.37
C ASN A 29 4.35 6.11 -12.60
N GLY A 30 5.59 6.20 -12.98
CA GLY A 30 6.26 7.48 -13.24
C GLY A 30 6.16 8.54 -12.13
N ASN A 31 4.94 8.87 -11.72
CA ASN A 31 4.57 9.79 -10.63
C ASN A 31 4.13 9.04 -9.38
N GLY A 32 4.97 8.17 -8.87
CA GLY A 32 4.70 7.34 -7.70
C GLY A 32 5.35 7.85 -6.42
N THR A 33 5.50 6.96 -5.46
CA THR A 33 6.17 7.23 -4.21
C THR A 33 7.25 6.18 -3.93
N LEU A 34 8.42 6.66 -3.57
CA LEU A 34 9.63 5.92 -3.31
C LEU A 34 9.99 5.98 -1.83
N CYS A 35 10.41 4.85 -1.28
CA CYS A 35 11.02 4.75 0.04
C CYS A 35 12.50 4.41 -0.11
N LEU A 36 13.35 5.23 0.47
CA LEU A 36 14.78 4.98 0.65
C LEU A 36 15.01 4.59 2.11
N ILE A 37 15.72 3.51 2.34
CA ILE A 37 16.09 3.02 3.68
C ILE A 37 17.59 2.99 3.76
N GLY A 38 18.15 3.53 4.83
CA GLY A 38 19.58 3.65 4.96
C GLY A 38 20.06 3.92 6.38
N ASP A 39 21.29 4.37 6.45
CA ASP A 39 21.93 4.84 7.67
C ASP A 39 22.15 6.34 7.56
N TYR A 40 21.94 7.06 8.64
CA TYR A 40 22.17 8.49 8.72
C TYR A 40 23.28 8.78 9.74
N ASP A 41 24.26 9.52 9.30
CA ASP A 41 25.37 9.99 10.12
C ASP A 41 25.12 11.46 10.49
N GLU A 42 24.82 11.69 11.76
CA GLU A 42 24.53 13.03 12.29
C GLU A 42 25.76 13.95 12.31
N GLU A 43 26.99 13.39 12.42
CA GLU A 43 28.21 14.20 12.49
C GLU A 43 28.55 14.80 11.11
N THR A 44 28.30 14.02 10.06
CA THR A 44 28.60 14.43 8.68
C THR A 44 27.37 14.89 7.89
N ASP A 45 26.18 14.84 8.50
CA ASP A 45 24.89 15.13 7.86
C ASP A 45 24.70 14.33 6.56
N THR A 46 25.06 13.02 6.61
CA THR A 46 25.11 12.18 5.42
C THR A 46 24.13 11.01 5.52
N PHE A 47 23.22 10.88 4.56
CA PHE A 47 22.37 9.71 4.37
C PHE A 47 23.03 8.73 3.41
N THR A 48 23.24 7.50 3.84
CA THR A 48 23.76 6.40 3.01
C THR A 48 22.65 5.42 2.70
N GLU A 49 22.13 5.45 1.49
CA GLU A 49 21.12 4.50 1.01
C GLU A 49 21.64 3.06 1.04
N ARG A 50 20.82 2.15 1.55
CA ARG A 50 21.06 0.70 1.56
C ARG A 50 20.06 -0.05 0.70
N TYR A 51 18.83 0.44 0.64
CA TYR A 51 17.73 -0.18 -0.08
C TYR A 51 16.70 0.86 -0.49
N ASN A 52 16.05 0.63 -1.63
CA ASN A 52 14.89 1.42 -2.06
C ASN A 52 13.75 0.52 -2.57
N GLN A 53 12.55 1.03 -2.54
CA GLN A 53 11.37 0.34 -3.03
C GLN A 53 10.25 1.32 -3.36
N SER A 54 9.35 0.91 -4.27
CA SER A 54 8.05 1.56 -4.40
C SER A 54 7.24 1.37 -3.12
N ILE A 55 6.52 2.40 -2.71
CA ILE A 55 5.62 2.31 -1.54
C ILE A 55 4.29 1.68 -1.93
N ASP A 56 3.81 1.97 -3.14
CA ASP A 56 2.54 1.47 -3.63
C ASP A 56 2.69 1.05 -5.10
N TYR A 57 2.06 -0.06 -5.47
CA TYR A 57 2.07 -0.58 -6.84
C TYR A 57 0.76 -0.26 -7.59
N GLY A 58 -0.13 0.52 -6.97
CA GLY A 58 -1.30 1.08 -7.63
C GLY A 58 -0.95 2.31 -8.45
N ILE A 59 -1.92 2.79 -9.22
CA ILE A 59 -1.76 3.95 -10.09
C ILE A 59 -1.63 5.24 -9.26
N ASP A 60 -2.40 5.34 -8.17
CA ASP A 60 -2.65 6.58 -7.47
C ASP A 60 -2.17 6.51 -6.01
N PHE A 61 -0.91 6.80 -5.77
CA PHE A 61 -0.37 7.03 -4.43
C PHE A 61 0.78 8.02 -4.47
N TYR A 62 0.55 9.25 -4.02
CA TYR A 62 1.51 10.34 -4.17
C TYR A 62 1.59 11.22 -2.91
N ALA A 63 2.75 11.82 -2.69
CA ALA A 63 3.04 12.78 -1.63
C ALA A 63 2.56 12.36 -0.23
N PRO A 64 2.80 11.11 0.22
CA PRO A 64 2.43 10.72 1.57
C PRO A 64 3.24 11.49 2.62
N GLN A 65 2.65 11.62 3.78
CA GLN A 65 3.30 12.14 4.98
C GLN A 65 3.11 11.18 6.12
N THR A 66 4.02 11.19 7.07
CA THR A 66 3.96 10.33 8.24
C THR A 66 3.87 11.12 9.53
N ILE A 67 3.33 10.49 10.56
CA ILE A 67 3.28 11.00 11.92
C ILE A 67 3.72 9.92 12.90
N LEU A 68 4.48 10.30 13.91
CA LEU A 68 4.74 9.46 15.07
C LEU A 68 3.57 9.63 16.04
N THR A 69 2.86 8.54 16.31
CA THR A 69 1.74 8.54 17.26
C THR A 69 2.25 8.54 18.71
N PRO A 70 1.43 8.94 19.70
CA PRO A 70 1.82 8.95 21.11
C PRO A 70 2.24 7.58 21.66
N ASP A 71 1.78 6.48 21.06
CA ASP A 71 2.14 5.11 21.42
C ASP A 71 3.35 4.57 20.61
N GLY A 72 4.06 5.46 19.90
CA GLY A 72 5.32 5.15 19.23
C GLY A 72 5.20 4.51 17.84
N ARG A 73 4.01 4.40 17.28
CA ARG A 73 3.82 3.91 15.91
C ARG A 73 4.07 5.01 14.89
N ARG A 74 4.70 4.68 13.77
CA ARG A 74 4.78 5.55 12.60
C ARG A 74 3.60 5.25 11.67
N VAL A 75 2.77 6.24 11.41
CA VAL A 75 1.57 6.10 10.59
C VAL A 75 1.67 7.02 9.38
N MET A 76 1.37 6.49 8.21
CA MET A 76 1.43 7.17 6.93
C MET A 76 0.03 7.31 6.33
N ILE A 77 -0.21 8.44 5.65
CA ILE A 77 -1.35 8.67 4.79
C ILE A 77 -0.87 9.32 3.49
N GLY A 78 -1.43 8.91 2.35
CA GLY A 78 -1.03 9.42 1.04
C GLY A 78 -2.21 9.90 0.21
N TRP A 79 -1.95 10.74 -0.76
CA TRP A 79 -2.93 11.22 -1.72
C TRP A 79 -3.12 10.15 -2.81
N MET A 80 -4.37 9.69 -2.98
CA MET A 80 -4.73 8.68 -3.97
C MET A 80 -5.09 9.34 -5.30
N GLN A 81 -4.12 10.00 -5.85
CA GLN A 81 -4.09 10.53 -7.22
C GLN A 81 -2.64 10.66 -7.70
N ASN A 82 -2.46 10.98 -8.95
CA ASN A 82 -1.17 11.36 -9.52
C ASN A 82 -1.34 12.56 -10.48
N TRP A 83 -0.24 13.13 -10.91
CA TRP A 83 -0.26 14.32 -11.76
C TRP A 83 -0.86 14.09 -13.14
N ASP A 84 -0.86 12.86 -13.66
CA ASP A 84 -1.43 12.55 -14.98
C ASP A 84 -2.96 12.55 -14.95
N THR A 85 -3.56 12.24 -13.80
CA THR A 85 -5.02 12.09 -13.65
C THR A 85 -5.67 13.18 -12.82
N CYS A 86 -4.91 14.00 -12.10
CA CYS A 86 -5.44 14.98 -11.15
C CYS A 86 -6.25 16.14 -11.78
N VAL A 87 -6.21 16.29 -13.08
CA VAL A 87 -6.98 17.30 -13.82
C VAL A 87 -8.27 16.76 -14.43
N VAL A 88 -8.46 15.44 -14.38
CA VAL A 88 -9.63 14.77 -14.97
C VAL A 88 -10.76 14.77 -13.96
N ARG A 89 -11.67 15.72 -14.10
CA ARG A 89 -12.91 15.79 -13.32
C ARG A 89 -14.06 16.29 -14.18
N THR A 90 -15.27 15.97 -13.76
CA THR A 90 -16.49 16.46 -14.39
C THR A 90 -17.08 17.67 -13.63
N PRO A 91 -17.91 18.51 -14.26
CA PRO A 91 -18.58 19.62 -13.57
C PRO A 91 -19.50 19.18 -12.43
N GLU A 92 -19.94 17.92 -12.43
CA GLU A 92 -20.83 17.33 -11.42
C GLU A 92 -20.09 16.87 -10.16
N ASP A 93 -18.75 16.80 -10.21
CA ASP A 93 -17.94 16.38 -9.07
C ASP A 93 -17.96 17.45 -7.98
N LEU A 94 -18.54 17.09 -6.83
CA LEU A 94 -18.58 17.95 -5.65
C LEU A 94 -17.22 18.05 -4.94
N TRP A 95 -16.38 17.04 -5.10
CA TRP A 95 -15.03 16.96 -4.55
C TRP A 95 -14.17 16.12 -5.49
N PHE A 96 -12.86 16.25 -5.37
CA PHE A 96 -11.91 15.57 -6.24
C PHE A 96 -10.69 15.09 -5.48
N GLY A 97 -10.31 13.84 -5.74
CA GLY A 97 -9.23 13.16 -5.01
C GLY A 97 -9.69 12.57 -3.69
N GLN A 98 -8.87 11.72 -3.15
CA GLN A 98 -9.08 11.10 -1.85
C GLN A 98 -7.75 10.76 -1.19
N MET A 99 -7.77 10.57 0.12
CA MET A 99 -6.63 10.08 0.88
C MET A 99 -6.73 8.56 1.05
N SER A 100 -5.58 7.91 1.16
CA SER A 100 -5.54 6.49 1.50
C SER A 100 -6.06 6.24 2.91
N LEU A 101 -6.38 4.98 3.22
CA LEU A 101 -6.47 4.58 4.61
C LEU A 101 -5.10 4.78 5.29
N PRO A 102 -5.07 5.20 6.57
CA PRO A 102 -3.84 5.28 7.32
C PRO A 102 -3.17 3.90 7.42
N ARG A 103 -1.85 3.88 7.30
CA ARG A 103 -1.02 2.67 7.31
C ARG A 103 0.04 2.75 8.40
N GLU A 104 0.11 1.75 9.26
CA GLU A 104 1.22 1.58 10.18
C GLU A 104 2.44 1.07 9.43
N LEU A 105 3.59 1.67 9.70
CA LEU A 105 4.86 1.35 9.07
C LEU A 105 5.74 0.53 10.00
N SER A 106 6.53 -0.38 9.43
CA SER A 106 7.61 -1.09 10.13
C SER A 106 8.69 -1.50 9.14
N ILE A 107 9.92 -1.71 9.61
CA ILE A 107 11.00 -2.28 8.81
C ILE A 107 11.23 -3.72 9.23
N LYS A 108 11.28 -4.62 8.25
CA LYS A 108 11.62 -6.04 8.43
C LYS A 108 12.56 -6.47 7.33
N ASN A 109 13.68 -7.08 7.71
CA ASN A 109 14.69 -7.56 6.75
C ASN A 109 15.13 -6.46 5.77
N GLY A 110 15.28 -5.21 6.24
CA GLY A 110 15.69 -4.06 5.44
C GLY A 110 14.62 -3.50 4.49
N ARG A 111 13.39 -3.98 4.56
CA ARG A 111 12.26 -3.52 3.73
C ARG A 111 11.18 -2.83 4.56
N LEU A 112 10.55 -1.83 3.98
CA LEU A 112 9.36 -1.19 4.54
C LEU A 112 8.14 -2.11 4.37
N TYR A 113 7.48 -2.36 5.50
CA TYR A 113 6.19 -3.04 5.54
C TYR A 113 5.11 -2.06 5.97
N GLN A 114 3.93 -2.26 5.43
CA GLN A 114 2.76 -1.43 5.67
C GLN A 114 1.59 -2.32 6.06
N LYS A 115 0.81 -1.88 7.03
CA LYS A 115 -0.46 -2.51 7.41
C LYS A 115 -1.53 -1.43 7.56
N PRO A 116 -2.79 -1.71 7.24
CA PRO A 116 -3.87 -0.81 7.64
C PRO A 116 -3.81 -0.54 9.14
N LEU A 117 -4.15 0.69 9.53
CA LEU A 117 -4.19 1.09 10.94
C LEU A 117 -5.07 0.13 11.74
N ARG A 118 -4.54 -0.41 12.86
CA ARG A 118 -5.22 -1.46 13.64
C ARG A 118 -6.58 -1.05 14.17
N GLU A 119 -6.81 0.21 14.43
CA GLU A 119 -8.10 0.75 14.88
C GLU A 119 -9.22 0.58 13.83
N LEU A 120 -8.88 0.31 12.58
CA LEU A 120 -9.86 -0.01 11.54
C LEU A 120 -10.52 -1.38 11.79
N GLU A 121 -9.86 -2.29 12.50
CA GLU A 121 -10.43 -3.60 12.84
C GLU A 121 -11.67 -3.47 13.72
N GLU A 122 -11.73 -2.47 14.58
CA GLU A 122 -12.89 -2.17 15.42
C GLU A 122 -14.11 -1.73 14.59
N ARG A 123 -13.90 -1.33 13.35
CA ARG A 123 -14.95 -0.92 12.41
C ARG A 123 -15.52 -2.09 11.59
N ARG A 124 -14.91 -3.27 11.68
CA ARG A 124 -15.39 -4.46 10.97
C ARG A 124 -16.79 -4.84 11.44
N ARG A 125 -17.69 -5.11 10.48
CA ARG A 125 -19.08 -5.54 10.69
C ARG A 125 -19.43 -6.59 9.65
N ASP A 126 -20.52 -7.30 9.86
CA ASP A 126 -21.13 -8.21 8.90
C ASP A 126 -20.13 -9.26 8.36
N ARG A 127 -19.42 -9.91 9.28
CA ARG A 127 -18.40 -10.92 8.94
C ARG A 127 -19.03 -12.08 8.16
N VAL A 128 -18.45 -12.35 7.00
CA VAL A 128 -18.71 -13.55 6.20
C VAL A 128 -17.42 -14.37 6.17
N GLU A 129 -17.53 -15.68 6.36
CA GLU A 129 -16.37 -16.57 6.40
C GLU A 129 -16.62 -17.80 5.55
N TYR A 130 -15.64 -18.14 4.73
CA TYR A 130 -15.58 -19.37 3.95
C TYR A 130 -14.35 -20.16 4.37
N ARG A 131 -14.49 -21.43 4.63
CA ARG A 131 -13.38 -22.32 5.01
C ARG A 131 -13.29 -23.49 4.04
N GLU A 132 -12.07 -23.88 3.73
CA GLU A 132 -11.77 -25.08 2.92
C GLU A 132 -12.53 -25.13 1.58
N VAL A 133 -12.66 -23.98 0.94
CA VAL A 133 -13.31 -23.89 -0.37
C VAL A 133 -12.33 -24.32 -1.45
N PHE A 134 -12.69 -25.36 -2.18
CA PHE A 134 -11.90 -25.86 -3.30
C PHE A 134 -12.33 -25.14 -4.60
N VAL A 135 -11.41 -24.41 -5.20
CA VAL A 135 -11.66 -23.60 -6.39
C VAL A 135 -10.97 -24.23 -7.60
N THR A 136 -11.75 -24.74 -8.55
CA THR A 136 -11.25 -25.26 -9.85
C THR A 136 -11.48 -24.29 -11.00
N ASP A 137 -12.46 -23.43 -10.84
CA ASP A 137 -12.89 -22.42 -11.80
C ASP A 137 -13.40 -21.18 -11.03
N THR A 138 -14.36 -20.48 -11.53
CA THR A 138 -14.96 -19.30 -10.88
C THR A 138 -16.02 -19.70 -9.88
N ILE A 139 -15.92 -19.16 -8.68
CA ILE A 139 -16.97 -19.27 -7.66
C ILE A 139 -17.45 -17.85 -7.27
N ASN A 140 -18.72 -17.75 -6.89
CA ASN A 140 -19.27 -16.54 -6.31
C ASN A 140 -19.31 -16.69 -4.79
N LEU A 141 -18.78 -15.68 -4.08
CA LEU A 141 -18.85 -15.62 -2.64
C LEU A 141 -20.11 -14.83 -2.23
N GLU A 142 -21.13 -15.56 -1.82
CA GLU A 142 -22.40 -14.95 -1.42
C GLU A 142 -22.30 -14.25 -0.05
N GLY A 143 -23.18 -13.31 0.22
CA GLY A 143 -23.25 -12.60 1.50
C GLY A 143 -22.30 -11.43 1.65
N ILE A 144 -21.31 -11.27 0.76
CA ILE A 144 -20.41 -10.11 0.74
C ILE A 144 -21.13 -8.98 0.00
N LYS A 145 -21.45 -7.89 0.71
CA LYS A 145 -22.18 -6.74 0.17
C LYS A 145 -21.59 -5.44 0.66
N GLY A 146 -21.66 -4.42 -0.19
CA GLY A 146 -21.29 -3.05 0.19
C GLY A 146 -20.08 -2.52 -0.54
N ARG A 147 -19.85 -1.22 -0.39
CA ARG A 147 -18.77 -0.47 -1.04
C ARG A 147 -17.48 -0.39 -0.20
N LYS A 148 -17.56 -0.76 1.09
CA LYS A 148 -16.43 -0.76 2.04
C LYS A 148 -16.26 -2.21 2.49
N VAL A 149 -15.22 -2.85 1.99
CA VAL A 149 -14.97 -4.27 2.23
C VAL A 149 -13.54 -4.44 2.71
N ASP A 150 -13.36 -5.21 3.77
CA ASP A 150 -12.08 -5.71 4.25
C ASP A 150 -12.05 -7.22 4.01
N MET A 151 -11.05 -7.70 3.27
CA MET A 151 -10.99 -9.10 2.84
C MET A 151 -9.63 -9.70 3.19
N GLU A 152 -9.67 -10.88 3.80
CA GLU A 152 -8.47 -11.66 4.08
C GLU A 152 -8.58 -13.04 3.42
N PHE A 153 -7.56 -13.45 2.68
CA PHE A 153 -7.52 -14.71 1.98
C PHE A 153 -6.28 -15.51 2.38
N THR A 154 -6.49 -16.78 2.72
CA THR A 154 -5.43 -17.78 2.75
C THR A 154 -5.60 -18.72 1.57
N ILE A 155 -4.66 -18.71 0.64
CA ILE A 155 -4.75 -19.48 -0.60
C ILE A 155 -3.59 -20.47 -0.64
N ARG A 156 -3.90 -21.73 -0.93
CA ARG A 156 -2.90 -22.79 -1.08
C ARG A 156 -3.17 -23.57 -2.37
N PRO A 157 -2.14 -24.07 -3.08
CA PRO A 157 -2.36 -25.03 -4.14
C PRO A 157 -2.95 -26.32 -3.53
N ALA A 158 -3.88 -26.94 -4.23
CA ALA A 158 -4.43 -28.23 -3.81
C ALA A 158 -3.42 -29.37 -3.93
N ASP A 159 -2.48 -29.22 -4.86
CA ASP A 159 -1.33 -30.11 -5.09
C ASP A 159 -0.07 -29.23 -5.14
N GLU A 160 0.81 -29.39 -4.17
CA GLU A 160 2.06 -28.61 -4.11
C GLU A 160 2.98 -28.85 -5.31
N GLN A 161 2.87 -30.01 -5.95
CA GLN A 161 3.65 -30.34 -7.17
C GLN A 161 3.04 -29.74 -8.43
N LYS A 162 1.78 -29.26 -8.34
CA LYS A 162 1.04 -28.65 -9.46
C LYS A 162 0.42 -27.32 -9.02
N PRO A 163 1.25 -26.30 -8.79
CA PRO A 163 0.73 -24.99 -8.39
C PRO A 163 -0.14 -24.39 -9.50
N TYR A 164 -1.13 -23.59 -9.08
CA TYR A 164 -1.94 -22.84 -10.03
C TYR A 164 -1.11 -21.74 -10.72
N HIS A 165 -1.41 -21.46 -11.98
CA HIS A 165 -0.75 -20.38 -12.72
C HIS A 165 -1.25 -18.99 -12.30
N LYS A 166 -2.53 -18.90 -11.92
CA LYS A 166 -3.17 -17.63 -11.59
C LYS A 166 -4.31 -17.85 -10.58
N PHE A 167 -4.36 -16.98 -9.60
CA PHE A 167 -5.52 -16.78 -8.75
C PHE A 167 -5.99 -15.33 -8.92
N ALA A 168 -7.29 -15.10 -9.00
CA ALA A 168 -7.84 -13.77 -9.14
C ALA A 168 -9.06 -13.60 -8.23
N VAL A 169 -9.10 -12.49 -7.52
CA VAL A 169 -10.29 -12.00 -6.82
C VAL A 169 -10.88 -10.88 -7.67
N ARG A 170 -12.16 -11.02 -8.03
CA ARG A 170 -12.90 -10.00 -8.78
C ARG A 170 -13.90 -9.35 -7.85
N PHE A 171 -13.89 -8.05 -7.78
CA PHE A 171 -14.81 -7.25 -6.96
C PHE A 171 -15.21 -5.99 -7.72
N ALA A 172 -16.28 -5.31 -7.25
CA ALA A 172 -16.81 -4.11 -7.88
C ALA A 172 -17.17 -4.31 -9.38
N GLN A 173 -17.71 -5.48 -9.71
CA GLN A 173 -18.27 -5.73 -11.04
C GLN A 173 -19.73 -5.29 -11.05
N ASN A 174 -20.12 -4.55 -12.09
CA ASN A 174 -21.53 -4.22 -12.38
C ASN A 174 -22.19 -5.36 -13.14
#